data_41476fed92eaf54b8c90a91c5b17d272
#
_entry.id   41476fed92eaf54b8c90a91c5b17d272
#
_cell.length_a   1.000
_cell.length_b   1.000
_cell.length_c   1.000
_cell.angle_alpha   90.00
_cell.angle_beta   90.00
_cell.angle_gamma   90.00
#
_symmetry.space_group_name_H-M   'P 1'
#
loop_
_entity.id
_entity.type
_entity.pdbx_description
1 polymer ?
#
loop_
_entity_poly.entity_id
_entity_poly.type
_entity_poly.pdbx_seq_one_letter_code
_entity_poly.pdbx_strand_id
1 'polypeptide(L)'
;MLARVGGLNIQGQYREPRMALDKIVQAPPQAVFLDIQMPERNGIELAERILQEHPDTAIIFVTAYDEYAIKAFELNALDYLLKPIQYDRLQKTIERLFKSRPPQPASVLQAGTGFLRCFRSLQMEQAGREPVTIRWKTVKGQEVFAFLLHHRGTVVKKQVLLDQLWPDIDWKKGITQLYTTVYQIRKTLNEEGLAIQIVNCDEGYLLEMNGTRLDVSEWEAALDGAPELTGETVDGHLRLSQQYRGDYLADHHYRWAETERSRLRGKILQHAHRLARCRSTISIGILPRSACTFQKKSGRKQKSCFTRLPATCRTALKRVGCIRTGEASS
;
A
#
# COMPACT_ATOMS: atom_id res chain seq x y z
N MET A 1 -34.53 16.03 -18.62
CA MET A 1 -34.42 15.89 -17.17
C MET A 1 -33.19 16.60 -16.63
N LEU A 2 -32.00 16.38 -17.18
CA LEU A 2 -30.75 17.08 -16.77
C LEU A 2 -30.87 18.62 -16.86
N ALA A 3 -31.50 19.15 -17.90
CA ALA A 3 -31.70 20.60 -18.05
C ALA A 3 -32.62 21.25 -16.99
N ARG A 4 -33.33 20.46 -16.21
CA ARG A 4 -34.18 20.93 -15.09
C ARG A 4 -33.46 20.98 -13.75
N VAL A 5 -32.30 20.39 -13.68
CA VAL A 5 -31.46 20.41 -12.45
C VAL A 5 -30.53 21.59 -12.59
N GLY A 6 -30.63 22.55 -11.68
CA GLY A 6 -29.80 23.77 -11.71
C GLY A 6 -28.31 23.49 -11.58
N GLY A 7 -27.47 24.37 -12.12
CA GLY A 7 -26.01 24.30 -11.96
C GLY A 7 -25.27 23.48 -13.02
N LEU A 8 -25.94 22.83 -13.96
CA LEU A 8 -25.32 22.09 -15.06
C LEU A 8 -25.28 22.90 -16.34
N ASN A 9 -24.12 22.96 -16.99
CA ASN A 9 -23.97 23.45 -18.37
C ASN A 9 -23.83 22.25 -19.31
N ILE A 10 -24.87 21.97 -20.11
CA ILE A 10 -24.89 20.88 -21.07
C ILE A 10 -24.12 21.29 -22.32
N GLN A 11 -22.91 20.75 -22.50
CA GLN A 11 -22.03 21.05 -23.64
C GLN A 11 -22.47 20.38 -24.93
N GLY A 12 -23.14 19.23 -24.85
CA GLY A 12 -23.64 18.50 -26.02
C GLY A 12 -24.48 17.30 -25.66
N GLN A 13 -25.23 16.82 -26.66
CA GLN A 13 -25.99 15.58 -26.60
C GLN A 13 -25.80 14.86 -27.93
N TYR A 14 -25.31 13.63 -27.85
CA TYR A 14 -24.91 12.84 -28.99
C TYR A 14 -25.67 11.50 -28.99
N ARG A 15 -26.08 11.05 -30.17
CA ARG A 15 -26.69 9.71 -30.37
C ARG A 15 -25.67 8.71 -30.86
N GLU A 16 -24.63 9.17 -31.56
CA GLU A 16 -23.58 8.35 -32.12
C GLU A 16 -22.34 8.39 -31.25
N PRO A 17 -21.86 7.23 -30.74
CA PRO A 17 -20.71 7.13 -29.85
C PRO A 17 -19.42 7.73 -30.41
N ARG A 18 -19.19 7.59 -31.72
CA ARG A 18 -17.99 8.12 -32.39
C ARG A 18 -17.96 9.67 -32.36
N MET A 19 -19.07 10.31 -32.72
CA MET A 19 -19.17 11.77 -32.69
C MET A 19 -19.01 12.30 -31.23
N ALA A 20 -19.56 11.58 -30.26
CA ALA A 20 -19.37 11.92 -28.85
C ALA A 20 -17.90 11.89 -28.44
N LEU A 21 -17.17 10.82 -28.78
CA LEU A 21 -15.77 10.66 -28.45
C LEU A 21 -14.90 11.76 -29.07
N ASP A 22 -15.08 12.04 -30.37
CA ASP A 22 -14.31 13.06 -31.08
C ASP A 22 -14.48 14.46 -30.44
N LYS A 23 -15.68 14.76 -29.97
CA LYS A 23 -15.96 16.04 -29.29
C LYS A 23 -15.43 16.09 -27.87
N ILE A 24 -15.51 14.96 -27.12
CA ILE A 24 -14.99 14.87 -25.77
C ILE A 24 -13.45 14.98 -25.77
N VAL A 25 -12.78 14.36 -26.75
CA VAL A 25 -11.31 14.46 -26.89
C VAL A 25 -10.87 15.89 -27.20
N GLN A 26 -11.63 16.63 -28.01
CA GLN A 26 -11.33 18.02 -28.34
C GLN A 26 -11.62 19.02 -27.20
N ALA A 27 -12.68 18.77 -26.43
CA ALA A 27 -13.11 19.61 -25.33
C ALA A 27 -13.69 18.74 -24.19
N PRO A 28 -12.84 18.26 -23.28
CA PRO A 28 -13.25 17.34 -22.25
C PRO A 28 -14.25 17.98 -21.28
N PRO A 29 -15.44 17.39 -21.09
CA PRO A 29 -16.40 17.85 -20.11
C PRO A 29 -16.01 17.36 -18.70
N GLN A 30 -16.52 18.02 -17.67
CA GLN A 30 -16.34 17.57 -16.29
C GLN A 30 -17.04 16.22 -16.01
N ALA A 31 -18.16 15.96 -16.71
CA ALA A 31 -18.90 14.72 -16.54
C ALA A 31 -19.57 14.29 -17.85
N VAL A 32 -19.69 12.98 -18.03
CA VAL A 32 -20.38 12.37 -19.16
C VAL A 32 -21.45 11.41 -18.63
N PHE A 33 -22.68 11.58 -19.11
CA PHE A 33 -23.78 10.66 -18.87
C PHE A 33 -23.88 9.71 -20.06
N LEU A 34 -23.67 8.41 -19.83
CA LEU A 34 -23.61 7.38 -20.85
C LEU A 34 -24.72 6.34 -20.69
N ASP A 35 -25.44 6.05 -21.76
CA ASP A 35 -26.19 4.79 -21.81
C ASP A 35 -25.22 3.64 -22.09
N ILE A 36 -25.44 2.49 -21.47
CA ILE A 36 -24.61 1.30 -21.70
C ILE A 36 -24.97 0.64 -23.03
N GLN A 37 -26.26 0.50 -23.29
CA GLN A 37 -26.71 -0.07 -24.58
C GLN A 37 -26.95 1.04 -25.59
N MET A 38 -25.99 1.18 -26.48
CA MET A 38 -26.06 2.10 -27.61
C MET A 38 -25.86 1.33 -28.93
N PRO A 39 -26.44 1.80 -30.05
CA PRO A 39 -26.14 1.21 -31.36
C PRO A 39 -24.62 1.25 -31.64
N GLU A 40 -24.10 0.22 -32.27
CA GLU A 40 -22.71 0.07 -32.74
C GLU A 40 -21.64 -0.11 -31.66
N ARG A 41 -21.82 0.37 -30.43
CA ARG A 41 -20.82 0.25 -29.36
C ARG A 41 -21.47 0.17 -27.97
N ASN A 42 -20.80 -0.58 -27.10
CA ASN A 42 -21.14 -0.62 -25.69
C ASN A 42 -20.65 0.67 -25.00
N GLY A 43 -21.53 1.30 -24.19
CA GLY A 43 -21.18 2.51 -23.44
C GLY A 43 -20.02 2.32 -22.45
N ILE A 44 -19.77 1.10 -22.03
CA ILE A 44 -18.62 0.72 -21.19
C ILE A 44 -17.31 0.92 -21.95
N GLU A 45 -17.22 0.43 -23.20
CA GLU A 45 -16.04 0.60 -24.06
C GLU A 45 -15.79 2.08 -24.37
N LEU A 46 -16.88 2.85 -24.54
CA LEU A 46 -16.76 4.30 -24.72
C LEU A 46 -16.21 4.98 -23.46
N ALA A 47 -16.69 4.59 -22.29
CA ALA A 47 -16.20 5.11 -21.01
C ALA A 47 -14.72 4.80 -20.80
N GLU A 48 -14.27 3.57 -21.12
CA GLU A 48 -12.87 3.18 -21.04
C GLU A 48 -11.98 4.09 -21.89
N ARG A 49 -12.38 4.35 -23.13
CA ARG A 49 -11.65 5.25 -24.03
C ARG A 49 -11.62 6.70 -23.54
N ILE A 50 -12.76 7.21 -23.03
CA ILE A 50 -12.81 8.54 -22.45
C ILE A 50 -11.85 8.66 -21.27
N LEU A 51 -11.83 7.68 -20.39
CA LEU A 51 -10.95 7.67 -19.22
C LEU A 51 -9.47 7.46 -19.55
N GLN A 52 -9.15 6.80 -20.67
CA GLN A 52 -7.76 6.69 -21.17
C GLN A 52 -7.23 8.05 -21.60
N GLU A 53 -8.04 8.85 -22.31
CA GLU A 53 -7.65 10.17 -22.80
C GLU A 53 -7.81 11.26 -21.73
N HIS A 54 -8.87 11.16 -20.91
CA HIS A 54 -9.25 12.14 -19.90
C HIS A 54 -9.62 11.46 -18.57
N PRO A 55 -8.64 11.09 -17.76
CA PRO A 55 -8.85 10.36 -16.50
C PRO A 55 -9.71 11.10 -15.47
N ASP A 56 -9.75 12.44 -15.56
CA ASP A 56 -10.48 13.31 -14.64
C ASP A 56 -11.97 13.50 -15.01
N THR A 57 -12.40 12.97 -16.16
CA THR A 57 -13.80 13.06 -16.57
C THR A 57 -14.67 12.11 -15.74
N ALA A 58 -15.66 12.64 -15.04
CA ALA A 58 -16.59 11.83 -14.27
C ALA A 58 -17.55 11.07 -15.20
N ILE A 59 -17.59 9.74 -15.08
CA ILE A 59 -18.53 8.91 -15.84
C ILE A 59 -19.77 8.61 -14.98
N ILE A 60 -20.95 8.85 -15.54
CA ILE A 60 -22.23 8.46 -14.94
C ILE A 60 -22.98 7.59 -15.94
N PHE A 61 -23.23 6.33 -15.59
CA PHE A 61 -24.01 5.45 -16.44
C PHE A 61 -25.51 5.65 -16.20
N VAL A 62 -26.29 5.63 -17.29
CA VAL A 62 -27.76 5.75 -17.28
C VAL A 62 -28.33 4.66 -18.16
N THR A 63 -28.84 3.58 -17.58
CA THR A 63 -29.25 2.41 -18.33
C THR A 63 -30.52 1.77 -17.78
N ALA A 64 -31.17 0.91 -18.58
CA ALA A 64 -32.33 0.10 -18.14
C ALA A 64 -31.88 -1.23 -17.46
N TYR A 65 -30.60 -1.56 -17.50
CA TYR A 65 -30.07 -2.84 -17.07
C TYR A 65 -29.25 -2.71 -15.79
N ASP A 66 -29.45 -3.58 -14.83
CA ASP A 66 -28.73 -3.63 -13.55
C ASP A 66 -27.48 -4.49 -13.59
N GLU A 67 -27.40 -5.41 -14.55
CA GLU A 67 -26.30 -6.38 -14.69
C GLU A 67 -24.93 -5.74 -15.00
N TYR A 68 -24.90 -4.54 -15.58
CA TYR A 68 -23.67 -3.80 -15.89
C TYR A 68 -23.15 -2.91 -14.74
N ALA A 69 -23.86 -2.88 -13.62
CA ALA A 69 -23.45 -2.07 -12.47
C ALA A 69 -22.02 -2.45 -12.00
N ILE A 70 -21.67 -3.73 -12.08
CA ILE A 70 -20.34 -4.23 -11.74
C ILE A 70 -19.26 -3.62 -12.64
N LYS A 71 -19.46 -3.64 -13.96
CA LYS A 71 -18.52 -3.05 -14.93
C LYS A 71 -18.41 -1.52 -14.79
N ALA A 72 -19.50 -0.85 -14.46
CA ALA A 72 -19.49 0.58 -14.17
C ALA A 72 -18.62 0.91 -12.94
N PHE A 73 -18.64 0.06 -11.92
CA PHE A 73 -17.74 0.17 -10.77
C PHE A 73 -16.28 -0.08 -11.13
N GLU A 74 -15.99 -1.01 -12.05
CA GLU A 74 -14.63 -1.27 -12.56
C GLU A 74 -13.99 -0.02 -13.15
N LEU A 75 -14.79 0.77 -13.86
CA LEU A 75 -14.36 2.01 -14.52
C LEU A 75 -14.33 3.22 -13.57
N ASN A 76 -14.55 3.03 -12.27
CA ASN A 76 -14.70 4.13 -11.31
C ASN A 76 -15.78 5.14 -11.71
N ALA A 77 -16.88 4.70 -12.35
CA ALA A 77 -17.98 5.58 -12.64
C ALA A 77 -18.45 6.29 -11.36
N LEU A 78 -18.69 7.59 -11.47
CA LEU A 78 -19.15 8.41 -10.35
C LEU A 78 -20.47 7.90 -9.80
N ASP A 79 -21.35 7.45 -10.68
CA ASP A 79 -22.65 6.90 -10.32
C ASP A 79 -23.23 6.00 -11.43
N TYR A 80 -24.26 5.25 -11.03
CA TYR A 80 -25.03 4.35 -11.90
C TYR A 80 -26.52 4.58 -11.68
N LEU A 81 -27.23 5.01 -12.72
CA LEU A 81 -28.62 5.37 -12.66
C LEU A 81 -29.46 4.40 -13.49
N LEU A 82 -30.45 3.76 -12.86
CA LEU A 82 -31.41 2.92 -13.56
C LEU A 82 -32.55 3.77 -14.15
N LYS A 83 -32.94 3.45 -15.37
CA LYS A 83 -34.15 4.00 -16.01
C LYS A 83 -35.40 3.25 -15.46
N PRO A 84 -36.49 3.95 -15.11
CA PRO A 84 -36.69 5.39 -15.18
C PRO A 84 -35.94 6.16 -14.09
N ILE A 85 -35.24 7.22 -14.48
CA ILE A 85 -34.43 8.01 -13.55
C ILE A 85 -35.38 8.78 -12.62
N GLN A 86 -35.24 8.54 -11.31
CA GLN A 86 -35.92 9.32 -10.29
C GLN A 86 -35.20 10.65 -10.05
N TYR A 87 -35.94 11.74 -9.92
CA TYR A 87 -35.36 13.07 -9.76
C TYR A 87 -34.44 13.18 -8.55
N ASP A 88 -34.88 12.67 -7.40
CA ASP A 88 -34.09 12.69 -6.15
C ASP A 88 -32.76 11.91 -6.28
N ARG A 89 -32.78 10.83 -7.06
CA ARG A 89 -31.57 10.04 -7.32
C ARG A 89 -30.59 10.79 -8.22
N LEU A 90 -31.11 11.46 -9.27
CA LEU A 90 -30.32 12.30 -10.14
C LEU A 90 -29.72 13.48 -9.37
N GLN A 91 -30.49 14.12 -8.50
CA GLN A 91 -30.01 15.23 -7.67
C GLN A 91 -28.84 14.81 -6.79
N LYS A 92 -28.95 13.65 -6.13
CA LYS A 92 -27.83 13.09 -5.34
C LYS A 92 -26.58 12.82 -6.16
N THR A 93 -26.74 12.34 -7.40
CA THR A 93 -25.62 12.14 -8.34
C THR A 93 -24.93 13.46 -8.67
N ILE A 94 -25.71 14.50 -8.93
CA ILE A 94 -25.20 15.84 -9.25
C ILE A 94 -24.54 16.48 -8.01
N GLU A 95 -25.11 16.32 -6.83
CA GLU A 95 -24.44 16.73 -5.58
C GLU A 95 -23.08 16.01 -5.37
N ARG A 96 -23.00 14.74 -5.73
CA ARG A 96 -21.73 14.00 -5.72
C ARG A 96 -20.76 14.57 -6.75
N LEU A 97 -21.22 14.88 -7.95
CA LEU A 97 -20.40 15.48 -9.00
C LEU A 97 -19.79 16.82 -8.55
N PHE A 98 -20.56 17.66 -7.86
CA PHE A 98 -20.05 18.93 -7.33
C PHE A 98 -19.14 18.74 -6.08
N LYS A 99 -19.38 17.71 -5.29
CA LYS A 99 -18.53 17.37 -4.15
C LYS A 99 -17.25 16.62 -4.55
N SER A 100 -17.31 15.82 -5.59
CA SER A 100 -16.15 15.28 -6.29
C SER A 100 -15.60 16.36 -7.22
N ARG A 101 -15.17 17.48 -6.64
CA ARG A 101 -14.23 18.34 -7.33
C ARG A 101 -13.11 17.41 -7.81
N PRO A 102 -12.75 17.40 -9.11
CA PRO A 102 -11.50 16.71 -9.49
C PRO A 102 -10.47 17.23 -8.51
N PRO A 103 -9.61 16.39 -7.93
CA PRO A 103 -8.49 16.92 -7.21
C PRO A 103 -7.90 17.92 -8.18
N GLN A 104 -7.94 19.22 -7.81
CA GLN A 104 -7.17 20.22 -8.54
C GLN A 104 -5.84 19.55 -8.75
N PRO A 105 -5.26 19.52 -10.00
CA PRO A 105 -3.98 18.88 -10.21
C PRO A 105 -3.17 19.34 -9.02
N ALA A 106 -2.97 18.41 -8.09
CA ALA A 106 -2.54 18.76 -6.73
C ALA A 106 -1.35 19.64 -7.01
N SER A 107 -1.53 20.92 -6.72
CA SER A 107 -0.52 21.96 -6.98
C SER A 107 0.72 21.25 -6.56
N VAL A 108 1.60 20.88 -7.49
CA VAL A 108 2.75 20.00 -7.37
C VAL A 108 3.10 20.01 -5.89
N LEU A 109 2.38 19.17 -5.12
CA LEU A 109 2.65 19.02 -3.70
C LEU A 109 4.05 18.53 -3.82
N GLN A 110 4.96 19.43 -3.54
CA GLN A 110 6.39 19.19 -3.44
C GLN A 110 6.48 17.78 -2.96
N ALA A 111 6.99 16.86 -3.78
CA ALA A 111 6.98 15.43 -3.57
C ALA A 111 7.46 15.17 -2.14
N GLY A 112 6.56 15.35 -1.22
CA GLY A 112 6.73 15.06 0.18
C GLY A 112 6.78 13.56 0.16
N THR A 113 7.98 13.04 0.12
CA THR A 113 8.30 11.64 0.09
C THR A 113 7.56 10.98 1.24
N GLY A 114 6.33 10.55 0.99
CA GLY A 114 5.56 9.76 1.93
C GLY A 114 6.41 8.54 2.30
N PHE A 115 6.37 8.12 3.53
CA PHE A 115 7.09 6.96 4.01
C PHE A 115 6.11 5.99 4.65
N LEU A 116 6.09 4.75 4.16
CA LEU A 116 5.28 3.69 4.74
C LEU A 116 6.15 2.77 5.58
N ARG A 117 5.64 2.44 6.75
CA ARG A 117 6.22 1.44 7.64
C ARG A 117 5.41 0.16 7.58
N CYS A 118 6.09 -0.95 7.35
CA CYS A 118 5.52 -2.30 7.34
C CYS A 118 6.19 -3.23 8.35
N PHE A 119 7.29 -2.80 8.97
CA PHE A 119 7.82 -3.53 10.12
C PHE A 119 6.88 -3.36 11.31
N ARG A 120 6.33 -4.50 11.77
CA ARG A 120 5.32 -4.65 12.80
C ARG A 120 3.91 -4.31 12.34
N SER A 121 3.60 -3.06 12.01
CA SER A 121 2.26 -2.61 11.61
C SER A 121 2.33 -1.67 10.40
N LEU A 122 1.23 -1.58 9.66
CA LEU A 122 1.10 -0.67 8.52
C LEU A 122 0.83 0.76 9.02
N GLN A 123 1.81 1.63 8.90
CA GLN A 123 1.75 3.02 9.33
C GLN A 123 2.28 3.96 8.23
N MET A 124 1.79 5.18 8.24
CA MET A 124 2.28 6.27 7.41
C MET A 124 3.13 7.22 8.25
N GLU A 125 4.24 7.66 7.69
CA GLU A 125 5.07 8.71 8.26
C GLU A 125 5.19 9.86 7.26
N GLN A 126 4.88 11.05 7.70
CA GLN A 126 5.12 12.28 6.95
C GLN A 126 6.33 13.01 7.54
N ALA A 127 7.07 13.73 6.71
CA ALA A 127 8.26 14.44 7.14
C ALA A 127 7.98 15.33 8.37
N GLY A 128 8.72 15.08 9.46
CA GLY A 128 8.61 15.84 10.72
C GLY A 128 7.41 15.51 11.61
N ARG A 129 6.67 14.42 11.31
CA ARG A 129 5.55 13.96 12.15
C ARG A 129 5.79 12.55 12.65
N GLU A 130 5.21 12.23 13.80
CA GLU A 130 5.19 10.86 14.31
C GLU A 130 4.42 9.94 13.36
N PRO A 131 4.84 8.65 13.26
CA PRO A 131 4.14 7.66 12.44
C PRO A 131 2.70 7.50 12.89
N VAL A 132 1.77 7.58 11.95
CA VAL A 132 0.33 7.49 12.20
C VAL A 132 -0.23 6.24 11.52
N THR A 133 -1.12 5.54 12.21
CA THR A 133 -1.87 4.44 11.59
C THR A 133 -2.92 5.00 10.64
N ILE A 134 -2.89 4.54 9.38
CA ILE A 134 -3.88 4.92 8.37
C ILE A 134 -5.27 4.46 8.83
N ARG A 135 -6.25 5.36 8.78
CA ARG A 135 -7.63 5.08 9.18
C ARG A 135 -8.41 4.39 8.06
N TRP A 136 -8.25 3.08 7.96
CA TRP A 136 -9.00 2.29 7.00
C TRP A 136 -10.47 2.19 7.36
N LYS A 137 -11.38 2.29 6.38
CA LYS A 137 -12.82 2.12 6.62
C LYS A 137 -13.19 0.69 7.02
N THR A 138 -12.44 -0.30 6.55
CA THR A 138 -12.65 -1.71 6.84
C THR A 138 -11.31 -2.42 7.01
N VAL A 139 -11.30 -3.47 7.84
CA VAL A 139 -10.13 -4.36 7.98
C VAL A 139 -9.77 -5.01 6.65
N LYS A 140 -10.79 -5.37 5.84
CA LYS A 140 -10.58 -5.97 4.52
C LYS A 140 -9.94 -4.97 3.55
N GLY A 141 -10.28 -3.70 3.61
CA GLY A 141 -9.62 -2.64 2.82
C GLY A 141 -8.14 -2.53 3.16
N GLN A 142 -7.79 -2.57 4.43
CA GLN A 142 -6.39 -2.60 4.86
C GLN A 142 -5.66 -3.83 4.33
N GLU A 143 -6.28 -5.01 4.39
CA GLU A 143 -5.69 -6.26 3.92
C GLU A 143 -5.45 -6.25 2.41
N VAL A 144 -6.44 -5.79 1.60
CA VAL A 144 -6.29 -5.64 0.15
C VAL A 144 -5.16 -4.66 -0.20
N PHE A 145 -5.10 -3.51 0.47
CA PHE A 145 -4.02 -2.56 0.27
C PHE A 145 -2.67 -3.15 0.60
N ALA A 146 -2.53 -3.82 1.75
CA ALA A 146 -1.30 -4.48 2.17
C ALA A 146 -0.87 -5.58 1.19
N PHE A 147 -1.83 -6.33 0.62
CA PHE A 147 -1.56 -7.35 -0.40
C PHE A 147 -1.06 -6.73 -1.71
N LEU A 148 -1.70 -5.66 -2.19
CA LEU A 148 -1.23 -4.91 -3.36
C LEU A 148 0.13 -4.26 -3.12
N LEU A 149 0.39 -3.73 -1.92
CA LEU A 149 1.67 -3.17 -1.52
C LEU A 149 2.78 -4.23 -1.49
N HIS A 150 2.47 -5.44 -1.06
CA HIS A 150 3.39 -6.57 -1.12
C HIS A 150 3.79 -6.89 -2.56
N HIS A 151 2.86 -6.82 -3.50
CA HIS A 151 3.05 -7.06 -4.92
C HIS A 151 3.27 -5.77 -5.76
N ARG A 152 3.69 -4.66 -5.12
CA ARG A 152 3.90 -3.38 -5.79
C ARG A 152 4.76 -3.50 -7.04
N GLY A 153 4.43 -2.73 -8.08
CA GLY A 153 5.12 -2.76 -9.37
C GLY A 153 4.78 -3.98 -10.24
N THR A 154 3.88 -4.86 -9.79
CA THR A 154 3.37 -5.99 -10.58
C THR A 154 1.85 -5.98 -10.61
N VAL A 155 1.27 -6.40 -11.74
CA VAL A 155 -0.19 -6.50 -11.87
C VAL A 155 -0.68 -7.72 -11.09
N VAL A 156 -1.56 -7.49 -10.12
CA VAL A 156 -2.23 -8.56 -9.36
C VAL A 156 -3.59 -8.82 -9.98
N LYS A 157 -3.78 -10.04 -10.51
CA LYS A 157 -5.05 -10.43 -11.13
C LYS A 157 -6.20 -10.42 -10.12
N LYS A 158 -7.41 -10.02 -10.57
CA LYS A 158 -8.62 -10.02 -9.73
C LYS A 158 -8.91 -11.41 -9.15
N GLN A 159 -8.69 -12.46 -9.95
CA GLN A 159 -8.82 -13.85 -9.50
C GLN A 159 -7.93 -14.14 -8.28
N VAL A 160 -6.64 -13.75 -8.35
CA VAL A 160 -5.68 -13.97 -7.26
C VAL A 160 -6.12 -13.22 -5.99
N LEU A 161 -6.61 -11.99 -6.13
CA LEU A 161 -7.16 -11.22 -5.00
C LEU A 161 -8.35 -11.92 -4.36
N LEU A 162 -9.26 -12.46 -5.16
CA LEU A 162 -10.43 -13.16 -4.67
C LEU A 162 -10.06 -14.47 -3.97
N ASP A 163 -9.22 -15.29 -4.61
CA ASP A 163 -8.80 -16.58 -4.07
C ASP A 163 -8.04 -16.42 -2.73
N GLN A 164 -7.22 -15.38 -2.61
CA GLN A 164 -6.42 -15.14 -1.41
C GLN A 164 -7.18 -14.44 -0.29
N LEU A 165 -8.07 -13.50 -0.63
CA LEU A 165 -8.68 -12.61 0.35
C LEU A 165 -10.16 -12.91 0.61
N TRP A 166 -10.84 -13.63 -0.29
CA TRP A 166 -12.24 -14.06 -0.17
C TRP A 166 -12.46 -15.50 -0.61
N PRO A 167 -11.73 -16.49 -0.07
CA PRO A 167 -11.77 -17.88 -0.56
C PRO A 167 -13.15 -18.52 -0.45
N ASP A 168 -13.97 -18.07 0.52
CA ASP A 168 -15.28 -18.68 0.83
C ASP A 168 -16.46 -17.94 0.17
N ILE A 169 -16.20 -16.94 -0.69
CA ILE A 169 -17.24 -16.12 -1.28
C ILE A 169 -17.42 -16.46 -2.76
N ASP A 170 -18.70 -16.57 -3.19
CA ASP A 170 -19.05 -16.71 -4.61
C ASP A 170 -18.42 -15.60 -5.44
N TRP A 171 -17.93 -15.95 -6.65
CA TRP A 171 -17.23 -15.05 -7.57
C TRP A 171 -17.97 -13.72 -7.79
N LYS A 172 -19.30 -13.77 -8.09
CA LYS A 172 -20.06 -12.54 -8.38
C LYS A 172 -20.15 -11.61 -7.18
N LYS A 173 -20.29 -12.16 -5.99
CA LYS A 173 -20.30 -11.39 -4.74
C LYS A 173 -18.90 -10.88 -4.39
N GLY A 174 -17.89 -11.73 -4.55
CA GLY A 174 -16.50 -11.40 -4.29
C GLY A 174 -16.00 -10.26 -5.15
N ILE A 175 -16.29 -10.29 -6.45
CA ILE A 175 -15.88 -9.23 -7.39
C ILE A 175 -16.53 -7.89 -7.03
N THR A 176 -17.81 -7.88 -6.65
CA THR A 176 -18.50 -6.65 -6.20
C THR A 176 -17.87 -6.07 -4.93
N GLN A 177 -17.51 -6.95 -3.98
CA GLN A 177 -16.82 -6.52 -2.75
C GLN A 177 -15.42 -5.98 -3.03
N LEU A 178 -14.67 -6.63 -3.94
CA LEU A 178 -13.34 -6.18 -4.35
C LEU A 178 -13.40 -4.75 -4.93
N TYR A 179 -14.33 -4.48 -5.85
CA TYR A 179 -14.48 -3.14 -6.45
C TYR A 179 -14.82 -2.07 -5.41
N THR A 180 -15.80 -2.35 -4.55
CA THR A 180 -16.16 -1.44 -3.45
C THR A 180 -14.98 -1.20 -2.52
N THR A 181 -14.20 -2.24 -2.25
CA THR A 181 -13.02 -2.16 -1.40
C THR A 181 -11.92 -1.31 -2.04
N VAL A 182 -11.60 -1.54 -3.31
CA VAL A 182 -10.60 -0.75 -4.06
C VAL A 182 -11.00 0.73 -4.14
N TYR A 183 -12.28 1.01 -4.40
CA TYR A 183 -12.79 2.40 -4.36
C TYR A 183 -12.55 3.05 -2.99
N GLN A 184 -12.85 2.34 -1.90
CA GLN A 184 -12.64 2.86 -0.55
C GLN A 184 -11.17 3.07 -0.21
N ILE A 185 -10.29 2.17 -0.68
CA ILE A 185 -8.84 2.33 -0.53
C ILE A 185 -8.36 3.60 -1.24
N ARG A 186 -8.74 3.81 -2.50
CA ARG A 186 -8.39 5.02 -3.26
C ARG A 186 -8.83 6.29 -2.55
N LYS A 187 -10.07 6.28 -2.03
CA LYS A 187 -10.59 7.40 -1.26
C LYS A 187 -9.76 7.66 0.00
N THR A 188 -9.40 6.62 0.74
CA THR A 188 -8.55 6.73 1.94
C THR A 188 -7.16 7.27 1.59
N LEU A 189 -6.52 6.75 0.53
CA LEU A 189 -5.20 7.23 0.09
C LEU A 189 -5.21 8.73 -0.26
N ASN A 190 -6.27 9.20 -0.93
CA ASN A 190 -6.44 10.61 -1.25
C ASN A 190 -6.70 11.47 0.00
N GLU A 191 -7.54 10.99 0.94
CA GLU A 191 -7.84 11.69 2.20
C GLU A 191 -6.59 11.83 3.08
N GLU A 192 -5.72 10.82 3.08
CA GLU A 192 -4.44 10.82 3.83
C GLU A 192 -3.31 11.53 3.07
N GLY A 193 -3.54 11.99 1.84
CA GLY A 193 -2.55 12.71 1.02
C GLY A 193 -1.37 11.85 0.56
N LEU A 194 -1.56 10.53 0.41
CA LEU A 194 -0.55 9.61 -0.10
C LEU A 194 -0.51 9.66 -1.62
N ALA A 195 0.69 9.77 -2.20
CA ALA A 195 0.88 9.76 -3.65
C ALA A 195 0.68 8.38 -4.31
N ILE A 196 0.37 7.35 -3.51
CA ILE A 196 0.17 5.98 -3.97
C ILE A 196 -1.10 5.90 -4.80
N GLN A 197 -1.03 5.22 -5.95
CA GLN A 197 -2.16 5.00 -6.83
C GLN A 197 -2.40 3.51 -7.09
N ILE A 198 -3.67 3.13 -7.18
CA ILE A 198 -4.08 1.81 -7.64
C ILE A 198 -4.63 2.00 -9.05
N VAL A 199 -3.90 1.51 -10.04
CA VAL A 199 -4.23 1.59 -11.47
C VAL A 199 -4.99 0.34 -11.88
N ASN A 200 -6.06 0.52 -12.68
CA ASN A 200 -6.75 -0.61 -13.30
C ASN A 200 -5.91 -1.13 -14.48
N CYS A 201 -5.71 -2.44 -14.50
CA CYS A 201 -5.20 -3.17 -15.65
C CYS A 201 -6.26 -4.17 -16.10
N ASP A 202 -6.21 -4.65 -17.36
CA ASP A 202 -7.27 -5.45 -17.99
C ASP A 202 -7.83 -6.56 -17.08
N GLU A 203 -6.97 -7.32 -16.43
CA GLU A 203 -7.38 -8.42 -15.56
C GLU A 203 -7.12 -8.18 -14.06
N GLY A 204 -6.60 -7.03 -13.66
CA GLY A 204 -6.13 -6.82 -12.29
C GLY A 204 -5.91 -5.38 -11.87
N TYR A 205 -5.10 -5.23 -10.84
CA TYR A 205 -4.69 -3.95 -10.28
C TYR A 205 -3.19 -3.87 -10.16
N LEU A 206 -2.64 -2.71 -10.49
CA LEU A 206 -1.25 -2.34 -10.25
C LEU A 206 -1.20 -1.27 -9.17
N LEU A 207 -0.35 -1.47 -8.16
CA LEU A 207 -0.09 -0.44 -7.16
C LEU A 207 1.20 0.32 -7.52
N GLU A 208 1.06 1.62 -7.75
CA GLU A 208 2.15 2.55 -8.05
C GLU A 208 2.49 3.37 -6.81
N MET A 209 3.75 3.39 -6.44
CA MET A 209 4.23 4.06 -5.23
C MET A 209 4.44 5.56 -5.40
N ASN A 210 4.62 6.06 -6.63
CA ASN A 210 4.81 7.48 -7.01
C ASN A 210 5.76 8.25 -6.06
N GLY A 211 6.92 7.66 -5.79
CA GLY A 211 7.93 8.25 -4.90
C GLY A 211 7.73 7.98 -3.40
N THR A 212 6.64 7.34 -3.00
CA THR A 212 6.47 6.90 -1.60
C THR A 212 7.49 5.80 -1.27
N ARG A 213 8.24 5.99 -0.20
CA ARG A 213 9.28 5.08 0.25
C ARG A 213 8.72 4.05 1.22
N LEU A 214 9.40 2.90 1.37
CA LEU A 214 8.98 1.80 2.21
C LEU A 214 10.13 1.34 3.10
N ASP A 215 9.89 1.25 4.41
CA ASP A 215 10.89 0.88 5.40
C ASP A 215 11.57 -0.47 5.10
N VAL A 216 10.80 -1.47 4.69
CA VAL A 216 11.32 -2.79 4.32
C VAL A 216 12.29 -2.71 3.15
N SER A 217 11.93 -1.97 2.08
CA SER A 217 12.77 -1.83 0.88
C SER A 217 14.07 -1.07 1.19
N GLU A 218 13.98 0.01 1.97
CA GLU A 218 15.15 0.78 2.37
C GLU A 218 16.07 -0.02 3.29
N TRP A 219 15.50 -0.76 4.23
CA TRP A 219 16.27 -1.61 5.12
C TRP A 219 17.00 -2.72 4.34
N GLU A 220 16.32 -3.39 3.40
CA GLU A 220 16.96 -4.41 2.57
C GLU A 220 18.09 -3.84 1.71
N ALA A 221 17.83 -2.73 1.02
CA ALA A 221 18.84 -2.05 0.19
C ALA A 221 20.04 -1.61 1.03
N ALA A 222 19.81 -1.06 2.23
CA ALA A 222 20.87 -0.67 3.14
C ALA A 222 21.64 -1.85 3.70
N LEU A 223 20.98 -2.99 3.94
CA LEU A 223 21.62 -4.22 4.43
C LEU A 223 22.48 -4.87 3.33
N ASP A 224 21.95 -4.93 2.10
CA ASP A 224 22.61 -5.54 0.95
C ASP A 224 23.78 -4.66 0.44
N GLY A 225 23.70 -3.33 0.57
CA GLY A 225 24.74 -2.36 0.26
C GLY A 225 25.70 -2.05 1.41
N ALA A 226 25.53 -2.70 2.57
CA ALA A 226 26.37 -2.43 3.74
C ALA A 226 27.84 -2.85 3.49
N PRO A 227 28.84 -2.03 3.94
CA PRO A 227 30.24 -2.37 3.81
C PRO A 227 30.57 -3.66 4.56
N GLU A 228 31.77 -4.19 4.35
CA GLU A 228 32.21 -5.36 5.10
C GLU A 228 32.17 -5.07 6.61
N LEU A 229 31.76 -6.06 7.39
CA LEU A 229 31.63 -5.96 8.84
C LEU A 229 33.02 -6.03 9.51
N THR A 230 33.49 -4.88 9.95
CA THR A 230 34.78 -4.69 10.66
C THR A 230 34.54 -3.97 11.98
N GLY A 231 35.62 -3.78 12.77
CA GLY A 231 35.56 -2.98 14.00
C GLY A 231 35.10 -1.53 13.76
N GLU A 232 35.43 -0.95 12.62
CA GLU A 232 35.10 0.44 12.25
C GLU A 232 33.65 0.56 11.76
N THR A 233 33.12 -0.46 11.08
CA THR A 233 31.78 -0.45 10.47
C THR A 233 30.69 -1.01 11.38
N VAL A 234 31.05 -1.64 12.51
CA VAL A 234 30.11 -2.34 13.41
C VAL A 234 28.97 -1.45 13.91
N ASP A 235 29.20 -0.18 14.17
CA ASP A 235 28.15 0.74 14.63
C ASP A 235 27.12 1.03 13.53
N GLY A 236 27.57 1.07 12.26
CA GLY A 236 26.68 1.16 11.11
C GLY A 236 25.73 -0.05 11.02
N HIS A 237 26.29 -1.23 11.14
CA HIS A 237 25.54 -2.48 11.14
C HIS A 237 24.60 -2.62 12.35
N LEU A 238 24.96 -2.08 13.50
CA LEU A 238 24.06 -2.02 14.67
C LEU A 238 22.86 -1.11 14.40
N ARG A 239 23.07 0.06 13.76
CA ARG A 239 21.97 0.94 13.35
C ARG A 239 21.02 0.26 12.38
N LEU A 240 21.54 -0.48 11.38
CA LEU A 240 20.72 -1.27 10.45
C LEU A 240 19.88 -2.32 11.19
N SER A 241 20.46 -3.02 12.19
CA SER A 241 19.70 -3.96 13.00
C SER A 241 18.59 -3.31 13.83
N GLN A 242 18.76 -2.06 14.25
CA GLN A 242 17.74 -1.30 15.00
C GLN A 242 16.59 -0.84 14.14
N GLN A 243 16.78 -0.70 12.81
CA GLN A 243 15.70 -0.36 11.89
C GLN A 243 14.70 -1.51 11.71
N TYR A 244 15.12 -2.77 11.95
CA TYR A 244 14.19 -3.91 12.00
C TYR A 244 13.40 -3.88 13.30
N ARG A 245 12.24 -3.23 13.28
CA ARG A 245 11.40 -2.97 14.46
C ARG A 245 10.52 -4.15 14.86
N GLY A 246 10.45 -5.18 14.04
CA GLY A 246 9.65 -6.39 14.22
C GLY A 246 9.39 -7.06 12.88
N ASP A 247 8.69 -8.18 12.90
CA ASP A 247 8.39 -8.92 11.68
C ASP A 247 7.45 -8.14 10.75
N TYR A 248 7.53 -8.41 9.47
CA TYR A 248 6.70 -7.80 8.43
C TYR A 248 5.22 -7.96 8.73
N LEU A 249 4.48 -6.86 8.87
CA LEU A 249 3.04 -6.81 9.17
C LEU A 249 2.62 -7.76 10.33
N ALA A 250 3.43 -7.84 11.39
CA ALA A 250 3.24 -8.80 12.48
C ALA A 250 1.94 -8.59 13.26
N ASP A 251 1.51 -7.34 13.44
CA ASP A 251 0.27 -6.99 14.15
C ASP A 251 -0.98 -7.36 13.31
N HIS A 252 -0.79 -7.72 12.03
CA HIS A 252 -1.83 -8.15 11.11
C HIS A 252 -1.64 -9.64 10.82
N HIS A 253 -2.58 -10.48 11.19
CA HIS A 253 -2.50 -11.95 11.03
C HIS A 253 -2.74 -12.40 9.59
N TYR A 254 -2.12 -11.74 8.59
CA TYR A 254 -2.25 -12.10 7.18
C TYR A 254 -1.46 -13.37 6.87
N ARG A 255 -2.16 -14.45 6.47
CA ARG A 255 -1.53 -15.74 6.13
C ARG A 255 -0.60 -15.64 4.92
N TRP A 256 -0.99 -14.87 3.92
CA TRP A 256 -0.20 -14.66 2.70
C TRP A 256 1.16 -13.96 2.97
N ALA A 257 1.29 -13.24 4.08
CA ALA A 257 2.52 -12.53 4.42
C ALA A 257 3.58 -13.42 5.12
N GLU A 258 3.27 -14.69 5.45
CA GLU A 258 4.16 -15.52 6.25
C GLU A 258 5.46 -15.89 5.55
N THR A 259 5.42 -16.12 4.24
CA THR A 259 6.63 -16.38 3.44
C THR A 259 7.59 -15.19 3.51
N GLU A 260 7.08 -13.97 3.36
CA GLU A 260 7.88 -12.76 3.44
C GLU A 260 8.39 -12.49 4.86
N ARG A 261 7.57 -12.73 5.88
CA ARG A 261 8.01 -12.68 7.29
C ARG A 261 9.19 -13.59 7.53
N SER A 262 9.10 -14.85 7.08
CA SER A 262 10.16 -15.84 7.24
C SER A 262 11.42 -15.43 6.49
N ARG A 263 11.29 -14.89 5.28
CA ARG A 263 12.40 -14.40 4.45
C ARG A 263 13.16 -13.26 5.15
N LEU A 264 12.45 -12.23 5.58
CA LEU A 264 13.04 -11.06 6.24
C LEU A 264 13.62 -11.42 7.61
N ARG A 265 12.94 -12.29 8.35
CA ARG A 265 13.45 -12.83 9.62
C ARG A 265 14.75 -13.61 9.41
N GLY A 266 14.86 -14.36 8.33
CA GLY A 266 16.11 -15.04 7.95
C GLY A 266 17.26 -14.06 7.71
N LYS A 267 17.03 -12.98 6.97
CA LYS A 267 18.04 -11.92 6.71
C LYS A 267 18.53 -11.27 8.00
N ILE A 268 17.63 -10.85 8.89
CA ILE A 268 18.05 -10.21 10.15
C ILE A 268 18.77 -11.18 11.08
N LEU A 269 18.39 -12.47 11.13
CA LEU A 269 19.10 -13.48 11.91
C LEU A 269 20.51 -13.72 11.40
N GLN A 270 20.71 -13.87 10.08
CA GLN A 270 22.04 -14.00 9.49
C GLN A 270 22.91 -12.78 9.82
N HIS A 271 22.34 -11.58 9.70
CA HIS A 271 23.05 -10.35 10.02
C HIS A 271 23.43 -10.29 11.52
N ALA A 272 22.53 -10.63 12.41
CA ALA A 272 22.78 -10.69 13.86
C ALA A 272 23.88 -11.71 14.22
N HIS A 273 23.90 -12.86 13.56
CA HIS A 273 24.96 -13.87 13.74
C HIS A 273 26.33 -13.33 13.30
N ARG A 274 26.41 -12.64 12.16
CA ARG A 274 27.65 -12.01 11.71
C ARG A 274 28.15 -10.96 12.71
N LEU A 275 27.24 -10.11 13.22
CA LEU A 275 27.55 -9.11 14.25
C LEU A 275 28.08 -9.76 15.54
N ALA A 276 27.46 -10.83 16.01
CA ALA A 276 27.89 -11.55 17.22
C ALA A 276 29.30 -12.12 17.08
N ARG A 277 29.61 -12.73 15.93
CA ARG A 277 30.94 -13.26 15.60
C ARG A 277 32.00 -12.16 15.56
N CYS A 278 31.75 -11.06 14.85
CA CYS A 278 32.68 -9.95 14.76
C CYS A 278 33.02 -9.39 16.14
N ARG A 279 32.03 -9.19 17.01
CA ARG A 279 32.25 -8.73 18.39
C ARG A 279 33.06 -9.67 19.24
N SER A 280 32.85 -10.97 19.12
CA SER A 280 33.66 -12.00 19.84
C SER A 280 35.12 -11.89 19.39
N THR A 281 35.37 -11.74 18.08
CA THR A 281 36.73 -11.63 17.54
C THR A 281 37.42 -10.32 17.99
N ILE A 282 36.70 -9.20 18.00
CA ILE A 282 37.22 -7.90 18.46
C ILE A 282 37.51 -7.95 19.96
N SER A 283 36.67 -8.57 20.78
CA SER A 283 36.89 -8.71 22.23
C SER A 283 38.09 -9.63 22.57
N ILE A 284 38.38 -10.58 21.70
CA ILE A 284 39.56 -11.47 21.86
C ILE A 284 40.84 -10.79 21.32
N GLY A 285 40.71 -9.91 20.34
CA GLY A 285 41.83 -9.18 19.70
C GLY A 285 42.35 -7.95 20.45
N ILE A 286 41.61 -7.46 21.46
CA ILE A 286 41.98 -6.27 22.25
C ILE A 286 42.79 -6.62 23.52
N LEU A 287 43.34 -7.82 23.64
CA LEU A 287 44.37 -8.07 24.60
C LEU A 287 45.74 -7.93 23.93
N PRO A 288 46.47 -6.78 24.09
CA PRO A 288 47.89 -6.76 23.74
C PRO A 288 48.60 -7.79 24.59
N ARG A 289 49.47 -8.59 23.96
CA ARG A 289 50.34 -9.62 24.59
C ARG A 289 51.24 -9.12 25.73
N SER A 290 51.08 -7.89 26.21
CA SER A 290 51.92 -7.25 27.23
C SER A 290 51.25 -6.94 28.56
N ALA A 291 50.05 -7.49 28.84
CA ALA A 291 49.41 -7.28 30.14
C ALA A 291 48.91 -8.60 30.76
N CYS A 292 49.78 -9.59 30.83
CA CYS A 292 49.54 -10.80 31.58
C CYS A 292 50.13 -10.64 32.98
N THR A 293 49.66 -9.62 33.74
CA THR A 293 49.74 -9.56 35.18
C THR A 293 48.63 -8.60 35.67
N PHE A 294 47.84 -9.16 36.52
CA PHE A 294 46.88 -8.49 37.41
C PHE A 294 45.39 -8.55 37.08
N GLN A 295 44.77 -9.27 38.00
CA GLN A 295 43.46 -9.11 38.63
C GLN A 295 42.21 -9.71 38.02
N LYS A 296 41.86 -10.86 38.60
CA LYS A 296 40.47 -11.26 38.90
C LYS A 296 39.75 -10.12 39.63
N LYS A 297 38.99 -9.30 38.94
CA LYS A 297 37.82 -8.52 39.45
C LYS A 297 37.06 -7.93 38.31
N SER A 298 35.94 -8.43 38.07
CA SER A 298 34.63 -7.80 37.84
C SER A 298 33.78 -8.47 36.77
N GLY A 299 32.89 -9.32 37.26
CA GLY A 299 31.78 -9.95 36.53
C GLY A 299 30.67 -8.99 36.08
N ARG A 300 30.94 -7.68 36.05
CA ARG A 300 29.88 -6.68 35.75
C ARG A 300 29.88 -6.13 34.30
N LYS A 301 30.88 -6.35 33.50
CA LYS A 301 30.96 -5.74 32.15
C LYS A 301 30.33 -6.55 30.99
N GLN A 302 30.00 -7.82 31.22
CA GLN A 302 29.36 -8.64 30.16
C GLN A 302 27.86 -8.36 29.96
N LYS A 303 27.16 -7.79 30.96
CA LYS A 303 25.71 -7.54 30.87
C LYS A 303 25.33 -6.30 30.00
N SER A 304 26.21 -5.35 29.80
CA SER A 304 25.85 -4.08 29.13
C SER A 304 25.82 -4.13 27.61
N CYS A 305 26.38 -5.17 26.98
CA CYS A 305 26.43 -5.27 25.51
C CYS A 305 25.17 -5.89 24.90
N PHE A 306 24.48 -6.79 25.64
CA PHE A 306 23.25 -7.44 25.16
C PHE A 306 22.00 -6.56 25.28
N THR A 307 22.04 -5.53 26.14
CA THR A 307 20.90 -4.60 26.34
C THR A 307 20.62 -3.67 25.17
N ARG A 308 21.59 -3.50 24.25
CA ARG A 308 21.44 -2.62 23.07
C ARG A 308 20.86 -3.31 21.81
N LEU A 309 20.64 -4.62 21.83
CA LEU A 309 19.96 -5.30 20.74
C LEU A 309 18.43 -5.17 20.89
N PRO A 310 17.69 -5.00 19.79
CA PRO A 310 16.23 -5.03 19.81
C PRO A 310 15.69 -6.28 20.51
N ALA A 311 14.55 -6.18 21.18
CA ALA A 311 13.96 -7.29 21.92
C ALA A 311 13.74 -8.53 21.02
N THR A 312 13.37 -8.30 19.76
CA THR A 312 13.20 -9.34 18.73
C THR A 312 14.49 -10.09 18.42
N CYS A 313 15.63 -9.40 18.31
CA CYS A 313 16.93 -10.05 18.10
C CYS A 313 17.40 -10.81 19.36
N ARG A 314 17.10 -10.30 20.55
CA ARG A 314 17.41 -10.99 21.82
C ARG A 314 16.62 -12.28 21.96
N THR A 315 15.35 -12.27 21.63
CA THR A 315 14.47 -13.45 21.68
C THR A 315 14.87 -14.50 20.65
N ALA A 316 15.25 -14.07 19.45
CA ALA A 316 15.71 -14.96 18.39
C ALA A 316 17.06 -15.63 18.75
N LEU A 317 18.02 -14.87 19.30
CA LEU A 317 19.30 -15.42 19.75
C LEU A 317 19.17 -16.37 20.95
N LYS A 318 18.19 -16.16 21.83
CA LYS A 318 17.86 -17.11 22.91
C LYS A 318 17.32 -18.44 22.37
N ARG A 319 16.44 -18.41 21.34
CA ARG A 319 15.87 -19.61 20.71
C ARG A 319 16.90 -20.46 19.96
N VAL A 320 17.98 -19.86 19.46
CA VAL A 320 19.04 -20.55 18.70
C VAL A 320 20.15 -21.09 19.62
N GLY A 321 20.01 -20.95 20.95
CA GLY A 321 20.98 -21.50 21.91
C GLY A 321 22.31 -20.74 22.00
N CYS A 322 22.42 -19.57 21.32
CA CYS A 322 23.62 -18.72 21.34
C CYS A 322 23.79 -17.95 22.67
N ILE A 323 22.79 -17.97 23.53
CA ILE A 323 22.82 -17.34 24.86
C ILE A 323 22.38 -18.40 25.88
N ARG A 324 23.29 -18.95 26.67
CA ARG A 324 22.93 -19.68 27.89
C ARG A 324 22.45 -18.66 28.92
N THR A 325 21.20 -18.77 29.33
CA THR A 325 20.71 -18.09 30.53
C THR A 325 21.38 -18.71 31.72
N GLY A 326 22.34 -18.00 32.31
CA GLY A 326 22.79 -18.35 33.65
C GLY A 326 21.64 -18.07 34.62
N GLU A 327 20.84 -19.04 34.94
CA GLU A 327 20.01 -19.03 36.12
C GLU A 327 20.97 -19.13 37.33
N ALA A 328 21.09 -18.04 38.05
CA ALA A 328 21.65 -18.04 39.36
C ALA A 328 20.58 -18.66 40.29
N SER A 329 20.79 -19.92 40.68
CA SER A 329 20.16 -20.49 41.84
C SER A 329 20.70 -19.75 43.08
N SER A 330 19.85 -19.10 43.78
CA SER A 330 19.82 -18.92 45.24
C SER A 330 18.61 -18.10 45.61
#